data_6d488da5343ee93c5d6278e702248d57
#
_entry.id   6d488da5343ee93c5d6278e702248d57
#
_cell.length_a   1.000
_cell.length_b   1.000
_cell.length_c   1.000
_cell.angle_alpha   90.00
_cell.angle_beta   90.00
_cell.angle_gamma   90.00
#
_symmetry.space_group_name_H-M   'P 1'
#
loop_
_entity.id
_entity.type
_entity.pdbx_description
1 polymer ?
#
loop_
_entity_poly.entity_id
_entity_poly.type
_entity_poly.pdbx_seq_one_letter_code
_entity_poly.pdbx_strand_id
1 'polypeptide(L)' 'MAEIKITLKRSGIGRNTYFTKVLHGLGLRRLHQTVVRVDTPEIRGMINKVSHMVTVEE' A
#
# COMPACT_ATOMS: atom_id res chain seq x y z
N MET A 1 -4.99 0.73 -19.23
CA MET A 1 -5.43 0.64 -17.84
C MET A 1 -4.72 1.70 -17.02
N ALA A 2 -5.41 2.26 -16.06
CA ALA A 2 -4.82 3.30 -15.21
C ALA A 2 -3.84 2.70 -14.21
N GLU A 3 -2.82 3.47 -13.89
CA GLU A 3 -1.87 3.09 -12.86
C GLU A 3 -1.99 4.07 -11.70
N ILE A 4 -1.68 3.60 -10.50
CA ILE A 4 -1.70 4.43 -9.31
C ILE A 4 -0.36 4.30 -8.60
N LYS A 5 0.05 5.40 -7.96
CA LYS A 5 1.26 5.42 -7.13
C LYS A 5 0.84 5.31 -5.67
N ILE A 6 1.48 4.42 -4.97
CA ILE A 6 1.21 4.17 -3.56
C ILE A 6 2.48 4.43 -2.77
N THR A 7 2.42 5.34 -1.82
CA THR A 7 3.57 5.69 -0.99
C THR A 7 3.27 5.32 0.45
N LEU A 8 4.17 4.58 1.08
CA LEU A 8 4.03 4.22 2.48
C LEU A 8 4.46 5.42 3.34
N LYS A 9 3.51 6.03 4.02
CA LYS A 9 3.80 7.19 4.86
C LYS A 9 3.88 6.88 6.34
N ARG A 10 3.38 5.72 6.76
CA ARG A 10 3.48 5.28 8.15
C ARG A 10 3.88 3.83 8.18
N SER A 11 4.83 3.50 9.05
CA SER A 11 5.25 2.13 9.22
C SER A 11 4.33 1.41 10.19
N GLY A 12 3.89 0.22 9.80
CA GLY A 12 3.11 -0.65 10.67
C GLY A 12 3.95 -1.71 11.34
N ILE A 13 5.24 -1.52 11.34
CA ILE A 13 6.19 -2.53 11.82
C ILE A 13 5.91 -2.92 13.26
N GLY A 14 5.84 -4.21 13.48
CA GLY A 14 5.76 -4.79 14.81
C GLY A 14 4.40 -4.75 15.47
N ARG A 15 3.41 -4.12 14.88
CA ARG A 15 2.11 -3.97 15.52
C ARG A 15 1.06 -4.92 15.00
N ASN A 16 1.07 -5.18 13.68
CA ASN A 16 0.01 -5.98 13.10
C ASN A 16 0.53 -6.68 11.86
N THR A 17 0.64 -7.99 11.95
CA THR A 17 1.16 -8.80 10.85
C THR A 17 0.22 -8.78 9.64
N TYR A 18 -1.08 -8.59 9.87
CA TYR A 18 -2.05 -8.50 8.79
C TYR A 18 -1.72 -7.31 7.87
N PHE A 19 -1.52 -6.13 8.46
CA PHE A 19 -1.20 -4.94 7.68
C PHE A 19 0.15 -5.08 6.99
N THR A 20 1.11 -5.70 7.66
CA THR A 20 2.42 -5.97 7.07
C THR A 20 2.28 -6.84 5.82
N LYS A 21 1.46 -7.88 5.89
CA LYS A 21 1.22 -8.76 4.74
C LYS A 21 0.57 -8.01 3.59
N VAL A 22 -0.40 -7.16 3.88
CA VAL A 22 -1.06 -6.36 2.85
C VAL A 22 -0.06 -5.40 2.19
N LEU A 23 0.75 -4.73 2.98
CA LEU A 23 1.77 -3.83 2.45
C LEU A 23 2.79 -4.57 1.58
N HIS A 24 3.22 -5.75 2.02
CA HIS A 24 4.14 -6.56 1.23
C HIS A 24 3.49 -7.03 -0.07
N GLY A 25 2.21 -7.33 -0.03
CA GLY A 25 1.47 -7.68 -1.25
C GLY A 25 1.41 -6.53 -2.24
N LEU A 26 1.43 -5.30 -1.76
CA LEU A 26 1.51 -4.12 -2.61
C LEU A 26 2.94 -3.82 -3.05
N GLY A 27 3.93 -4.39 -2.40
CA GLY A 27 5.32 -4.15 -2.68
C GLY A 27 5.96 -3.10 -1.79
N LEU A 28 5.26 -2.64 -0.78
CA LEU A 28 5.76 -1.62 0.14
C LEU A 28 6.44 -2.29 1.34
N ARG A 29 7.69 -1.97 1.54
CA ARG A 29 8.46 -2.57 2.64
C ARG A 29 9.16 -1.53 3.51
N ARG A 30 9.35 -0.33 2.99
CA ARG A 30 10.06 0.73 3.70
C ARG A 30 9.22 1.97 3.79
N LEU A 31 9.41 2.71 4.87
CA LEU A 31 8.78 4.00 5.02
C LEU A 31 9.18 4.92 3.86
N HIS A 32 8.22 5.64 3.34
CA HIS A 32 8.39 6.57 2.20
C HIS A 32 8.68 5.88 0.87
N GLN A 33 8.61 4.55 0.82
CA GLN A 33 8.74 3.83 -0.43
C GLN A 33 7.51 4.07 -1.31
N THR A 34 7.73 4.27 -2.60
CA THR A 34 6.64 4.44 -3.57
C THR A 34 6.67 3.28 -4.56
N VAL A 35 5.50 2.73 -4.84
CA VAL A 35 5.35 1.72 -5.88
C VAL A 35 4.23 2.14 -6.82
N VAL A 36 4.31 1.65 -8.06
CA VAL A 36 3.28 1.86 -9.06
C VAL A 36 2.57 0.54 -9.29
N ARG A 37 1.26 0.56 -9.22
CA ARG A 37 0.44 -0.63 -9.42
C ARG A 37 -0.70 -0.33 -10.38
N VAL A 38 -1.16 -1.37 -11.07
CA VAL A 38 -2.31 -1.25 -11.95
C VAL A 38 -3.56 -1.04 -11.10
N ASP A 39 -4.41 -0.12 -11.51
CA ASP A 39 -5.64 0.20 -10.79
C ASP A 39 -6.68 -0.89 -11.03
N THR A 40 -6.70 -1.89 -10.19
CA THR A 40 -7.66 -2.99 -10.25
C THR A 40 -8.45 -3.02 -8.94
N PRO A 41 -9.64 -3.66 -8.95
CA PRO A 41 -10.41 -3.81 -7.71
C PRO A 41 -9.63 -4.51 -6.61
N GLU A 42 -8.78 -5.46 -6.96
CA GLU A 42 -7.96 -6.18 -5.98
C GLU A 42 -6.97 -5.25 -5.31
N ILE A 43 -6.27 -4.45 -6.10
CA ILE A 43 -5.30 -3.48 -5.58
C ILE A 43 -6.02 -2.42 -4.75
N ARG A 44 -7.16 -1.93 -5.23
CA ARG A 44 -7.96 -0.96 -4.48
C ARG A 44 -8.42 -1.53 -3.13
N GLY A 45 -8.81 -2.79 -3.10
CA GLY A 45 -9.20 -3.46 -1.86
C GLY A 45 -8.06 -3.52 -0.86
N MET A 46 -6.86 -3.86 -1.32
CA MET A 46 -5.68 -3.91 -0.46
C MET A 46 -5.33 -2.52 0.07
N ILE A 47 -5.36 -1.52 -0.80
CA ILE A 47 -5.09 -0.13 -0.40
C ILE A 47 -6.08 0.32 0.66
N ASN A 48 -7.35 0.00 0.48
CA ASN A 48 -8.39 0.41 1.40
C ASN A 48 -8.13 -0.11 2.82
N LYS A 49 -7.57 -1.30 2.94
CA LYS A 49 -7.27 -1.90 4.24
C LYS A 49 -6.14 -1.19 4.98
N VAL A 50 -5.24 -0.56 4.24
CA VAL A 50 -4.10 0.17 4.82
C VAL A 50 -4.12 1.65 4.46
N SER A 51 -5.29 2.17 4.12
CA SER A 51 -5.41 3.56 3.66
C SER A 51 -4.88 4.58 4.66
N HIS A 52 -4.96 4.26 5.95
CA HIS A 52 -4.43 5.13 7.00
C HIS A 52 -2.90 5.15 7.06
N MET A 53 -2.26 4.26 6.32
CA MET A 53 -0.80 4.12 6.34
C MET A 53 -0.14 4.56 5.04
N VAL A 54 -0.92 4.76 3.99
CA VAL A 54 -0.38 5.05 2.66
C VAL A 54 -1.04 6.27 2.05
N THR A 55 -0.35 6.85 1.08
CA THR A 55 -0.89 7.92 0.24
C THR A 55 -1.00 7.38 -1.18
N VAL A 56 -2.11 7.64 -1.83
CA VAL A 56 -2.34 7.17 -3.19
C VAL A 56 -2.46 8.38 -4.13
N GLU A 57 -1.73 8.31 -5.22
CA GLU A 57 -1.80 9.30 -6.29
C GLU A 57 -2.19 8.62 -7.59
N GLU A 58 -3.10 9.25 -8.31
CA GLU A 58 -3.56 8.70 -9.59
C GLU A 58 -2.91 9.39 -10.78
#